data_5bf621f8392cb0bbb0576f9d1c1be12b
#
_entry.id   5bf621f8392cb0bbb0576f9d1c1be12b
#
_cell.length_a   1.000
_cell.length_b   1.000
_cell.length_c   1.000
_cell.angle_alpha   90.00
_cell.angle_beta   90.00
_cell.angle_gamma   90.00
#
_symmetry.space_group_name_H-M   'P 1'
#
loop_
_entity.id
_entity.type
_entity.pdbx_description
1 polymer ?
#
loop_
_entity_poly.entity_id
_entity_poly.type
_entity_poly.pdbx_seq_one_letter_code
_entity_poly.pdbx_strand_id
1 'polypeptide(L)'
;MRNIALTLKYLGIAYHGWLVQKTVTTVGQTLEEAAAAVVGHPVHMTGCGRTDAGVHARVYVANFRTTARIPCDRLPYALNTHLPEDIVVTNAMEVHDDFNAIGSCVRKEYTYLIYNSGIRDPFYVNRAWFYPKHLDETVMQRAADCFVGTHDFAAVRSVGTDVKSTVRTVYYYKIEREGDLISLRVCANGFLYNMARAMAGTCVYAAEGKFPPEDVAQILLNGDRTAAGPTVPPGGLYMTKLWYDDGKAVFHVG
;
A
#
# COMPACT_ATOMS: atom_id res chain seq x y z
N MET A 1 18.59 -10.86 -21.85
CA MET A 1 17.86 -9.68 -21.38
C MET A 1 17.91 -9.74 -19.87
N ARG A 2 18.28 -8.65 -19.19
CA ARG A 2 18.39 -8.60 -17.73
C ARG A 2 17.02 -8.31 -17.11
N ASN A 3 16.70 -8.91 -15.99
CA ASN A 3 15.53 -8.57 -15.16
C ASN A 3 16.01 -7.71 -13.99
N ILE A 4 15.59 -6.46 -13.93
CA ILE A 4 16.01 -5.49 -12.90
C ILE A 4 14.86 -5.20 -11.96
N ALA A 5 15.06 -5.44 -10.68
CA ALA A 5 14.15 -5.00 -9.63
C ALA A 5 14.60 -3.65 -9.06
N LEU A 6 13.67 -2.73 -8.96
CA LEU A 6 13.82 -1.41 -8.36
C LEU A 6 13.09 -1.36 -7.03
N THR A 7 13.72 -0.79 -6.00
CA THR A 7 13.03 -0.34 -4.79
C THR A 7 12.85 1.17 -4.87
N LEU A 8 11.63 1.65 -4.63
CA LEU A 8 11.30 3.07 -4.73
C LEU A 8 10.38 3.53 -3.60
N LYS A 9 10.33 4.84 -3.43
CA LYS A 9 9.41 5.57 -2.53
C LYS A 9 8.66 6.61 -3.34
N TYR A 10 7.40 6.88 -2.99
CA TYR A 10 6.68 7.97 -3.63
C TYR A 10 5.57 8.57 -2.74
N LEU A 11 5.29 9.85 -2.96
CA LEU A 11 4.09 10.52 -2.49
C LEU A 11 3.03 10.46 -3.60
N GLY A 12 1.91 9.79 -3.34
CA GLY A 12 0.88 9.55 -4.36
C GLY A 12 -0.05 10.73 -4.64
N ILE A 13 0.17 11.90 -4.02
CA ILE A 13 -0.76 13.05 -4.02
C ILE A 13 -1.09 13.51 -5.44
N ALA A 14 -0.09 13.59 -6.31
CA ALA A 14 -0.22 14.07 -7.69
C ALA A 14 -0.60 12.96 -8.69
N TYR A 15 -0.80 11.70 -8.23
CA TYR A 15 -0.94 10.55 -9.11
C TYR A 15 -2.26 9.82 -8.92
N HIS A 16 -2.75 9.27 -10.02
CA HIS A 16 -3.93 8.39 -10.02
C HIS A 16 -3.56 6.92 -9.80
N GLY A 17 -2.70 6.69 -8.79
CA GLY A 17 -2.21 5.38 -8.41
C GLY A 17 -1.04 4.87 -9.26
N TRP A 18 -0.78 3.57 -9.15
CA TRP A 18 0.32 2.92 -9.85
C TRP A 18 0.01 2.61 -11.32
N LEU A 19 -1.18 2.05 -11.59
CA LEU A 19 -1.47 1.42 -12.88
C LEU A 19 -1.55 2.47 -14.00
N VAL A 20 -0.79 2.25 -15.07
CA VAL A 20 -0.78 3.11 -16.27
C VAL A 20 -2.19 3.26 -16.84
N GLN A 21 -2.60 4.49 -17.10
CA GLN A 21 -3.90 4.88 -17.65
C GLN A 21 -3.72 5.93 -18.75
N LYS A 22 -4.63 5.96 -19.73
CA LYS A 22 -4.47 6.80 -20.92
C LYS A 22 -4.67 8.31 -20.68
N THR A 23 -5.44 8.67 -19.65
CA THR A 23 -5.95 10.05 -19.49
C THR A 23 -5.45 10.77 -18.24
N VAL A 24 -4.68 10.09 -17.40
CA VAL A 24 -4.22 10.63 -16.12
C VAL A 24 -2.79 10.19 -15.83
N THR A 25 -2.04 11.01 -15.10
CA THR A 25 -0.66 10.69 -14.69
C THR A 25 -0.67 9.66 -13.57
N THR A 26 0.19 8.65 -13.71
CA THR A 26 0.34 7.56 -12.74
C THR A 26 1.81 7.35 -12.39
N VAL A 27 2.09 6.79 -11.20
CA VAL A 27 3.47 6.50 -10.77
C VAL A 27 4.15 5.52 -11.74
N GLY A 28 3.41 4.48 -12.19
CA GLY A 28 3.95 3.48 -13.12
C GLY A 28 4.37 4.10 -14.46
N GLN A 29 3.53 4.96 -15.04
CA GLN A 29 3.84 5.64 -16.29
C GLN A 29 5.07 6.55 -16.15
N THR A 30 5.12 7.37 -15.10
CA THR A 30 6.26 8.27 -14.84
C THR A 30 7.56 7.49 -14.69
N LEU A 31 7.53 6.34 -14.03
CA LEU A 31 8.69 5.48 -13.88
C LEU A 31 9.09 4.79 -15.22
N GLU A 32 8.12 4.34 -16.02
CA GLU A 32 8.37 3.76 -17.36
C GLU A 32 9.06 4.78 -18.29
N GLU A 33 8.57 6.02 -18.30
CA GLU A 33 9.14 7.12 -19.11
C GLU A 33 10.58 7.44 -18.68
N ALA A 34 10.83 7.58 -17.38
CA ALA A 34 12.17 7.80 -16.82
C ALA A 34 13.11 6.64 -17.15
N ALA A 35 12.64 5.40 -16.99
CA ALA A 35 13.45 4.23 -17.30
C ALA A 35 13.76 4.11 -18.80
N ALA A 36 12.79 4.37 -19.67
CA ALA A 36 12.98 4.37 -21.13
C ALA A 36 14.04 5.40 -21.56
N ALA A 37 14.04 6.59 -20.97
CA ALA A 37 15.05 7.63 -21.23
C ALA A 37 16.45 7.17 -20.82
N VAL A 38 16.58 6.48 -19.68
CA VAL A 38 17.88 6.01 -19.17
C VAL A 38 18.41 4.81 -19.95
N VAL A 39 17.56 3.83 -20.29
CA VAL A 39 18.02 2.59 -20.96
C VAL A 39 18.01 2.67 -22.48
N GLY A 40 17.42 3.72 -23.07
CA GLY A 40 17.42 3.97 -24.50
C GLY A 40 16.39 3.14 -25.31
N HIS A 41 15.43 2.51 -24.65
CA HIS A 41 14.34 1.77 -25.32
C HIS A 41 13.10 1.73 -24.42
N PRO A 42 11.88 1.54 -24.97
CA PRO A 42 10.67 1.37 -24.19
C PRO A 42 10.78 0.21 -23.20
N VAL A 43 10.25 0.42 -22.01
CA VAL A 43 10.18 -0.61 -20.95
C VAL A 43 8.76 -0.71 -20.41
N HIS A 44 8.44 -1.86 -19.83
CA HIS A 44 7.20 -2.06 -19.10
C HIS A 44 7.51 -2.44 -17.65
N MET A 45 6.91 -1.72 -16.70
CA MET A 45 7.11 -1.93 -15.27
C MET A 45 6.05 -2.85 -14.68
N THR A 46 6.49 -3.95 -14.08
CA THR A 46 5.63 -4.79 -13.24
C THR A 46 5.78 -4.35 -11.78
N GLY A 47 4.77 -3.74 -11.21
CA GLY A 47 4.78 -3.32 -9.80
C GLY A 47 4.29 -4.41 -8.85
N CYS A 48 4.66 -4.32 -7.57
CA CYS A 48 4.30 -5.30 -6.54
C CYS A 48 2.80 -5.34 -6.19
N GLY A 49 2.02 -4.38 -6.66
CA GLY A 49 0.58 -4.32 -6.46
C GLY A 49 0.00 -2.99 -6.96
N ARG A 50 -1.31 -2.93 -7.12
CA ARG A 50 -1.98 -1.68 -7.44
C ARG A 50 -2.09 -0.82 -6.19
N THR A 51 -1.85 0.47 -6.34
CA THR A 51 -2.20 1.49 -5.34
C THR A 51 -3.25 2.41 -5.95
N ASP A 52 -4.18 2.89 -5.12
CA ASP A 52 -5.23 3.82 -5.54
C ASP A 52 -4.67 5.24 -5.71
N ALA A 53 -5.44 6.13 -6.35
CA ALA A 53 -5.13 7.55 -6.43
C ALA A 53 -4.91 8.14 -5.03
N GLY A 54 -3.82 8.90 -4.85
CA GLY A 54 -3.46 9.54 -3.57
C GLY A 54 -2.79 8.64 -2.54
N VAL A 55 -2.66 7.33 -2.78
CA VAL A 55 -1.97 6.40 -1.87
C VAL A 55 -0.46 6.50 -2.05
N HIS A 56 0.27 6.49 -0.94
CA HIS A 56 1.72 6.62 -0.88
C HIS A 56 2.43 5.27 -0.77
N ALA A 57 3.75 5.28 -0.96
CA ALA A 57 4.62 4.16 -0.63
C ALA A 57 5.92 4.66 0.02
N ARG A 58 6.22 4.15 1.21
CA ARG A 58 7.55 4.24 1.82
C ARG A 58 8.49 3.17 1.27
N VAL A 59 7.91 2.08 0.79
CA VAL A 59 8.57 0.99 0.09
C VAL A 59 7.64 0.51 -1.02
N TYR A 60 8.17 0.43 -2.22
CA TYR A 60 7.51 -0.18 -3.36
C TYR A 60 8.55 -0.91 -4.21
N VAL A 61 8.22 -2.05 -4.75
CA VAL A 61 9.11 -2.79 -5.66
C VAL A 61 8.45 -2.91 -7.02
N ALA A 62 9.23 -2.62 -8.05
CA ALA A 62 8.84 -2.87 -9.43
C ALA A 62 10.00 -3.54 -10.17
N ASN A 63 9.71 -4.37 -11.16
CA ASN A 63 10.74 -4.92 -12.03
C ASN A 63 10.45 -4.68 -13.49
N PHE A 64 11.52 -4.63 -14.29
CA PHE A 64 11.45 -4.49 -15.75
C PHE A 64 12.60 -5.24 -16.43
N ARG A 65 12.44 -5.47 -17.72
CA ARG A 65 13.44 -6.15 -18.55
C ARG A 65 14.16 -5.17 -19.44
N THR A 66 15.50 -5.31 -19.54
CA THR A 66 16.32 -4.43 -20.38
C THR A 66 17.51 -5.18 -20.99
N THR A 67 18.00 -4.68 -22.12
CA THR A 67 19.29 -5.06 -22.73
C THR A 67 20.43 -4.09 -22.37
N ALA A 68 20.10 -2.96 -21.72
CA ALA A 68 21.09 -1.98 -21.28
C ALA A 68 22.08 -2.59 -20.28
N ARG A 69 23.34 -2.17 -20.39
CA ARG A 69 24.46 -2.67 -19.56
C ARG A 69 24.81 -1.75 -18.39
N ILE A 70 23.91 -0.83 -18.04
CA ILE A 70 24.11 0.10 -16.91
C ILE A 70 24.23 -0.73 -15.61
N PRO A 71 25.30 -0.51 -14.81
CA PRO A 71 25.44 -1.17 -13.51
C PRO A 71 24.28 -0.84 -12.56
N CYS A 72 23.82 -1.83 -11.78
CA CYS A 72 22.65 -1.64 -10.90
C CYS A 72 22.87 -0.56 -9.84
N ASP A 73 24.11 -0.38 -9.35
CA ASP A 73 24.46 0.69 -8.39
C ASP A 73 24.37 2.10 -9.00
N ARG A 74 24.39 2.23 -10.32
CA ARG A 74 24.26 3.51 -11.05
C ARG A 74 22.83 3.81 -11.47
N LEU A 75 21.98 2.79 -11.61
CA LEU A 75 20.59 2.96 -12.05
C LEU A 75 19.76 3.92 -11.17
N PRO A 76 19.80 3.86 -9.82
CA PRO A 76 19.04 4.80 -9.00
C PRO A 76 19.40 6.27 -9.30
N TYR A 77 20.69 6.57 -9.42
CA TYR A 77 21.14 7.93 -9.74
C TYR A 77 20.65 8.39 -11.11
N ALA A 78 20.82 7.54 -12.13
CA ALA A 78 20.37 7.87 -13.48
C ALA A 78 18.85 8.04 -13.57
N LEU A 79 18.06 7.16 -12.93
CA LEU A 79 16.61 7.25 -12.93
C LEU A 79 16.12 8.51 -12.22
N ASN A 80 16.70 8.85 -11.07
CA ASN A 80 16.29 10.00 -10.27
C ASN A 80 16.59 11.35 -10.96
N THR A 81 17.46 11.41 -11.99
CA THR A 81 17.61 12.63 -12.80
C THR A 81 16.44 12.88 -13.75
N HIS A 82 15.63 11.87 -14.03
CA HIS A 82 14.45 11.95 -14.89
C HIS A 82 13.13 11.87 -14.13
N LEU A 83 13.19 11.59 -12.82
CA LEU A 83 11.99 11.50 -11.96
C LEU A 83 11.72 12.82 -11.26
N PRO A 84 10.45 13.16 -11.01
CA PRO A 84 10.09 14.27 -10.13
C PRO A 84 10.45 13.95 -8.67
N GLU A 85 10.55 14.98 -7.83
CA GLU A 85 11.01 14.87 -6.42
C GLU A 85 10.15 13.97 -5.53
N ASP A 86 8.90 13.73 -5.93
CA ASP A 86 7.95 12.91 -5.19
C ASP A 86 7.98 11.40 -5.57
N ILE A 87 8.86 11.00 -6.50
CA ILE A 87 9.19 9.61 -6.83
C ILE A 87 10.69 9.42 -6.77
N VAL A 88 11.17 8.52 -5.91
CA VAL A 88 12.61 8.27 -5.74
C VAL A 88 12.91 6.78 -5.81
N VAL A 89 13.79 6.37 -6.73
CA VAL A 89 14.37 5.03 -6.76
C VAL A 89 15.53 5.00 -5.78
N THR A 90 15.46 4.11 -4.79
CA THR A 90 16.45 3.99 -3.71
C THR A 90 17.45 2.86 -3.92
N ASN A 91 17.05 1.83 -4.67
CA ASN A 91 17.91 0.69 -4.97
C ASN A 91 17.53 0.05 -6.30
N ALA A 92 18.50 -0.60 -6.94
CA ALA A 92 18.29 -1.45 -8.10
C ALA A 92 19.16 -2.69 -7.99
N MET A 93 18.63 -3.84 -8.37
CA MET A 93 19.36 -5.12 -8.37
C MET A 93 18.92 -5.99 -9.54
N GLU A 94 19.84 -6.75 -10.08
CA GLU A 94 19.51 -7.79 -11.04
C GLU A 94 18.95 -9.00 -10.31
N VAL A 95 17.80 -9.48 -10.78
CA VAL A 95 17.07 -10.59 -10.17
C VAL A 95 16.92 -11.73 -11.17
N HIS A 96 16.54 -12.90 -10.66
CA HIS A 96 16.30 -14.08 -11.50
C HIS A 96 15.26 -13.79 -12.59
N ASP A 97 15.37 -14.47 -13.72
CA ASP A 97 14.45 -14.24 -14.85
C ASP A 97 12.98 -14.48 -14.51
N ASP A 98 12.67 -15.41 -13.60
CA ASP A 98 11.31 -15.71 -13.16
C ASP A 98 10.76 -14.74 -12.10
N PHE A 99 11.60 -13.84 -11.58
CA PHE A 99 11.13 -12.87 -10.59
C PHE A 99 10.08 -11.94 -11.18
N ASN A 100 8.98 -11.81 -10.45
CA ASN A 100 7.89 -10.92 -10.78
C ASN A 100 7.46 -10.17 -9.51
N ALA A 101 7.52 -8.85 -9.52
CA ALA A 101 7.31 -8.02 -8.34
C ALA A 101 5.95 -8.25 -7.63
N ILE A 102 4.91 -8.65 -8.37
CA ILE A 102 3.62 -9.01 -7.77
C ILE A 102 3.52 -10.51 -7.48
N GLY A 103 3.96 -11.38 -8.40
CA GLY A 103 3.83 -12.82 -8.27
C GLY A 103 4.71 -13.44 -7.19
N SER A 104 5.92 -12.90 -7.01
CA SER A 104 6.88 -13.35 -6.00
C SER A 104 6.65 -12.71 -4.62
N CYS A 105 5.72 -11.77 -4.50
CA CYS A 105 5.43 -11.08 -3.24
C CYS A 105 4.45 -11.90 -2.39
N VAL A 106 4.93 -12.39 -1.24
CA VAL A 106 4.15 -13.30 -0.36
C VAL A 106 3.42 -12.57 0.76
N ARG A 107 3.88 -11.37 1.17
CA ARG A 107 3.22 -10.54 2.19
C ARG A 107 3.43 -9.06 1.89
N LYS A 108 2.45 -8.25 2.29
CA LYS A 108 2.48 -6.78 2.18
C LYS A 108 2.01 -6.17 3.48
N GLU A 109 2.68 -5.09 3.88
CA GLU A 109 2.24 -4.27 5.00
C GLU A 109 1.82 -2.90 4.49
N TYR A 110 0.70 -2.44 5.01
CA TYR A 110 0.25 -1.06 4.90
C TYR A 110 0.19 -0.42 6.27
N THR A 111 0.54 0.86 6.33
CA THR A 111 0.31 1.71 7.48
C THR A 111 -0.68 2.81 7.10
N TYR A 112 -1.75 2.94 7.86
CA TYR A 112 -2.67 4.08 7.75
C TYR A 112 -2.41 5.06 8.88
N LEU A 113 -2.27 6.34 8.54
CA LEU A 113 -2.00 7.42 9.50
C LEU A 113 -3.25 8.27 9.71
N ILE A 114 -3.61 8.49 10.98
CA ILE A 114 -4.65 9.41 11.42
C ILE A 114 -3.99 10.50 12.27
N TYR A 115 -4.17 11.76 11.88
CA TYR A 115 -3.83 12.90 12.72
C TYR A 115 -5.05 13.25 13.58
N ASN A 116 -5.01 12.82 14.84
CA ASN A 116 -6.12 12.87 15.79
C ASN A 116 -5.94 14.02 16.78
N SER A 117 -6.31 15.20 16.37
CA SER A 117 -6.16 16.46 17.14
C SER A 117 -7.37 17.36 16.87
N GLY A 118 -7.71 18.21 17.83
CA GLY A 118 -8.79 19.20 17.64
C GLY A 118 -8.48 20.28 16.60
N ILE A 119 -7.22 20.49 16.27
CA ILE A 119 -6.75 21.52 15.32
C ILE A 119 -5.91 20.87 14.23
N ARG A 120 -6.09 21.31 12.98
CA ARG A 120 -5.31 20.83 11.84
C ARG A 120 -3.85 21.24 11.90
N ASP A 121 -2.98 20.35 11.42
CA ASP A 121 -1.58 20.67 11.15
C ASP A 121 -1.34 20.60 9.62
N PRO A 122 -0.83 21.68 8.99
CA PRO A 122 -0.60 21.73 7.55
C PRO A 122 0.46 20.71 7.07
N PHE A 123 1.35 20.24 7.94
CA PHE A 123 2.36 19.23 7.58
C PHE A 123 1.77 17.84 7.35
N TYR A 124 0.55 17.57 7.84
CA TYR A 124 -0.17 16.32 7.62
C TYR A 124 -1.21 16.36 6.49
N VAL A 125 -1.37 17.52 5.82
CA VAL A 125 -2.30 17.62 4.67
C VAL A 125 -1.93 16.60 3.59
N ASN A 126 -2.91 15.74 3.21
CA ASN A 126 -2.73 14.62 2.28
C ASN A 126 -1.64 13.62 2.69
N ARG A 127 -1.21 13.60 3.95
CA ARG A 127 -0.22 12.67 4.52
C ARG A 127 -0.73 11.88 5.71
N ALA A 128 -1.82 12.35 6.33
CA ALA A 128 -2.59 11.65 7.34
C ALA A 128 -4.05 12.07 7.24
N TRP A 129 -4.95 11.24 7.70
CA TRP A 129 -6.36 11.61 7.81
C TRP A 129 -6.55 12.48 9.05
N PHE A 130 -6.92 13.73 8.88
CA PHE A 130 -7.29 14.61 9.99
C PHE A 130 -8.62 14.16 10.60
N TYR A 131 -8.60 13.86 11.90
CA TYR A 131 -9.78 13.44 12.65
C TYR A 131 -9.90 14.23 13.95
N PRO A 132 -10.90 15.15 14.11
CA PRO A 132 -10.94 16.11 15.22
C PRO A 132 -11.45 15.53 16.54
N LYS A 133 -12.24 14.45 16.51
CA LYS A 133 -12.75 13.83 17.72
C LYS A 133 -11.73 12.85 18.28
N HIS A 134 -11.59 12.81 19.61
CA HIS A 134 -10.70 11.82 20.24
C HIS A 134 -11.11 10.40 19.87
N LEU A 135 -10.15 9.59 19.48
CA LEU A 135 -10.30 8.16 19.19
C LEU A 135 -9.55 7.37 20.28
N ASP A 136 -10.19 6.39 20.86
CA ASP A 136 -9.56 5.47 21.81
C ASP A 136 -8.85 4.34 21.02
N GLU A 137 -7.53 4.36 21.03
CA GLU A 137 -6.71 3.35 20.34
C GLU A 137 -6.87 1.94 20.91
N THR A 138 -7.27 1.80 22.18
CA THR A 138 -7.54 0.50 22.79
C THR A 138 -8.80 -0.13 22.20
N VAL A 139 -9.85 0.67 22.01
CA VAL A 139 -11.09 0.24 21.33
C VAL A 139 -10.79 -0.10 19.87
N MET A 140 -10.00 0.75 19.19
CA MET A 140 -9.57 0.48 17.81
C MET A 140 -8.77 -0.82 17.71
N GLN A 141 -7.87 -1.11 18.67
CA GLN A 141 -7.08 -2.34 18.66
C GLN A 141 -7.95 -3.59 18.83
N ARG A 142 -8.96 -3.56 19.72
CA ARG A 142 -9.92 -4.67 19.87
C ARG A 142 -10.69 -4.95 18.56
N ALA A 143 -11.09 -3.90 17.84
CA ALA A 143 -11.70 -4.05 16.52
C ALA A 143 -10.70 -4.59 15.48
N ALA A 144 -9.43 -4.14 15.52
CA ALA A 144 -8.36 -4.60 14.64
C ALA A 144 -8.03 -6.08 14.85
N ASP A 145 -8.05 -6.56 16.10
CA ASP A 145 -7.77 -7.96 16.45
C ASP A 145 -8.76 -8.93 15.77
N CYS A 146 -10.01 -8.52 15.56
CA CYS A 146 -11.02 -9.33 14.86
C CYS A 146 -10.69 -9.57 13.38
N PHE A 147 -9.84 -8.76 12.76
CA PHE A 147 -9.40 -8.96 11.36
C PHE A 147 -8.24 -9.95 11.25
N VAL A 148 -7.54 -10.27 12.35
CA VAL A 148 -6.37 -11.16 12.32
C VAL A 148 -6.82 -12.60 12.07
N GLY A 149 -6.13 -13.28 11.15
CA GLY A 149 -6.47 -14.64 10.73
C GLY A 149 -6.87 -14.72 9.27
N THR A 150 -7.44 -15.86 8.90
CA THR A 150 -7.93 -16.12 7.54
C THR A 150 -9.44 -15.97 7.51
N HIS A 151 -9.92 -14.95 6.79
CA HIS A 151 -11.35 -14.61 6.71
C HIS A 151 -11.75 -14.29 5.27
N ASP A 152 -13.05 -14.30 5.00
CA ASP A 152 -13.61 -13.64 3.83
C ASP A 152 -13.74 -12.12 4.11
N PHE A 153 -13.00 -11.32 3.35
CA PHE A 153 -12.95 -9.86 3.49
C PHE A 153 -13.96 -9.14 2.56
N ALA A 154 -15.01 -9.81 2.10
CA ALA A 154 -16.04 -9.19 1.25
C ALA A 154 -16.66 -7.94 1.89
N ALA A 155 -16.89 -7.96 3.22
CA ALA A 155 -17.45 -6.85 3.99
C ALA A 155 -16.59 -5.58 4.02
N VAL A 156 -15.30 -5.68 3.74
CA VAL A 156 -14.36 -4.54 3.78
C VAL A 156 -13.64 -4.32 2.45
N ARG A 157 -14.29 -4.63 1.34
CA ARG A 157 -13.80 -4.31 0.00
C ARG A 157 -14.76 -3.42 -0.77
N SER A 158 -14.24 -2.69 -1.77
CA SER A 158 -15.08 -2.09 -2.80
C SER A 158 -15.28 -3.08 -3.96
N VAL A 159 -16.46 -3.01 -4.59
CA VAL A 159 -16.74 -3.71 -5.86
C VAL A 159 -16.08 -2.97 -7.02
N GLY A 160 -15.90 -3.64 -8.17
CA GLY A 160 -15.32 -3.04 -9.37
C GLY A 160 -14.00 -3.67 -9.81
N THR A 161 -13.54 -4.72 -9.12
CA THR A 161 -12.42 -5.56 -9.57
C THR A 161 -12.82 -7.02 -9.49
N ASP A 162 -12.62 -7.75 -10.60
CA ASP A 162 -12.80 -9.20 -10.62
C ASP A 162 -11.65 -9.84 -9.81
N VAL A 163 -12.02 -10.63 -8.82
CA VAL A 163 -11.08 -11.41 -8.00
C VAL A 163 -11.57 -12.85 -7.90
N LYS A 164 -10.64 -13.80 -7.97
CA LYS A 164 -10.96 -15.24 -7.87
C LYS A 164 -11.48 -15.62 -6.47
N SER A 165 -11.06 -14.90 -5.43
CA SER A 165 -11.44 -15.13 -4.04
C SER A 165 -11.32 -13.84 -3.25
N THR A 166 -12.23 -13.66 -2.30
CA THR A 166 -12.20 -12.57 -1.29
C THR A 166 -11.54 -12.99 0.02
N VAL A 167 -11.15 -14.26 0.12
CA VAL A 167 -10.45 -14.79 1.30
C VAL A 167 -9.00 -14.28 1.32
N ARG A 168 -8.58 -13.72 2.46
CA ARG A 168 -7.21 -13.27 2.72
C ARG A 168 -6.77 -13.74 4.11
N THR A 169 -5.45 -13.75 4.33
CA THR A 169 -4.86 -13.98 5.65
C THR A 169 -4.21 -12.70 6.12
N VAL A 170 -4.71 -12.13 7.20
CA VAL A 170 -4.10 -11.01 7.93
C VAL A 170 -3.21 -11.59 9.02
N TYR A 171 -1.92 -11.31 8.97
CA TYR A 171 -0.94 -11.86 9.93
C TYR A 171 -0.87 -11.07 11.22
N TYR A 172 -1.09 -9.76 11.13
CA TYR A 172 -1.24 -8.85 12.27
C TYR A 172 -1.92 -7.55 11.85
N TYR A 173 -2.54 -6.90 12.82
CA TYR A 173 -3.06 -5.55 12.70
C TYR A 173 -2.80 -4.81 14.02
N LYS A 174 -1.88 -3.85 14.01
CA LYS A 174 -1.41 -3.12 15.20
C LYS A 174 -1.77 -1.67 15.13
N ILE A 175 -2.28 -1.13 16.23
CA ILE A 175 -2.63 0.27 16.37
C ILE A 175 -1.77 0.88 17.47
N GLU A 176 -1.07 1.94 17.16
CA GLU A 176 -0.16 2.63 18.07
C GLU A 176 -0.40 4.13 17.98
N ARG A 177 -0.38 4.81 19.13
CA ARG A 177 -0.46 6.27 19.21
C ARG A 177 0.87 6.84 19.65
N GLU A 178 1.31 7.88 18.94
CA GLU A 178 2.45 8.72 19.31
C GLU A 178 1.99 10.19 19.24
N GLY A 179 1.73 10.81 20.41
CA GLY A 179 1.12 12.13 20.49
C GLY A 179 -0.24 12.18 19.79
N ASP A 180 -0.39 13.08 18.85
CA ASP A 180 -1.59 13.25 18.05
C ASP A 180 -1.66 12.30 16.83
N LEU A 181 -0.64 11.51 16.57
CA LEU A 181 -0.60 10.62 15.44
C LEU A 181 -0.95 9.19 15.86
N ILE A 182 -1.96 8.60 15.20
CA ILE A 182 -2.32 7.19 15.33
C ILE A 182 -1.88 6.47 14.05
N SER A 183 -1.12 5.39 14.21
CA SER A 183 -0.70 4.51 13.13
C SER A 183 -1.41 3.15 13.22
N LEU A 184 -2.02 2.73 12.10
CA LEU A 184 -2.69 1.45 11.95
C LEU A 184 -1.87 0.62 10.96
N ARG A 185 -1.09 -0.36 11.46
CA ARG A 185 -0.21 -1.23 10.64
C ARG A 185 -0.84 -2.59 10.44
N VAL A 186 -1.16 -2.93 9.20
CA VAL A 186 -1.76 -4.20 8.81
C VAL A 186 -0.88 -4.95 7.82
N CYS A 187 -0.62 -6.24 8.09
CA CYS A 187 0.13 -7.13 7.22
C CYS A 187 -0.75 -8.29 6.77
N ALA A 188 -0.80 -8.56 5.47
CA ALA A 188 -1.58 -9.64 4.89
C ALA A 188 -0.86 -10.30 3.71
N ASN A 189 -1.33 -11.50 3.29
CA ASN A 189 -0.88 -12.17 2.08
C ASN A 189 -1.30 -11.43 0.79
N GLY A 190 -2.22 -10.48 0.90
CA GLY A 190 -2.71 -9.62 -0.18
C GLY A 190 -3.89 -8.80 0.28
N PHE A 191 -4.20 -7.73 -0.45
CA PHE A 191 -5.32 -6.84 -0.16
C PHE A 191 -6.28 -6.79 -1.34
N LEU A 192 -7.57 -6.74 -1.04
CA LEU A 192 -8.64 -6.44 -1.99
C LEU A 192 -8.71 -4.93 -2.22
N TYR A 193 -9.45 -4.52 -3.25
CA TYR A 193 -9.65 -3.11 -3.57
C TYR A 193 -10.23 -2.36 -2.37
N ASN A 194 -9.56 -1.30 -1.93
CA ASN A 194 -9.86 -0.47 -0.77
C ASN A 194 -9.86 -1.20 0.60
N MET A 195 -9.46 -2.48 0.68
CA MET A 195 -9.57 -3.29 1.90
C MET A 195 -8.88 -2.62 3.12
N ALA A 196 -7.63 -2.22 3.03
CA ALA A 196 -6.90 -1.60 4.14
C ALA A 196 -7.58 -0.30 4.63
N ARG A 197 -8.13 0.49 3.71
CA ARG A 197 -8.84 1.73 4.03
C ARG A 197 -10.19 1.48 4.68
N ALA A 198 -10.94 0.48 4.22
CA ALA A 198 -12.21 0.09 4.83
C ALA A 198 -12.01 -0.54 6.22
N MET A 199 -10.96 -1.34 6.42
CA MET A 199 -10.57 -1.85 7.74
C MET A 199 -10.25 -0.71 8.71
N ALA A 200 -9.46 0.30 8.28
CA ALA A 200 -9.17 1.47 9.11
C ALA A 200 -10.44 2.24 9.48
N GLY A 201 -11.35 2.46 8.52
CA GLY A 201 -12.64 3.11 8.79
C GLY A 201 -13.53 2.31 9.75
N THR A 202 -13.46 1.00 9.70
CA THR A 202 -14.21 0.11 10.62
C THR A 202 -13.68 0.22 12.05
N CYS A 203 -12.35 0.28 12.24
CA CYS A 203 -11.75 0.53 13.56
C CYS A 203 -12.14 1.90 14.11
N VAL A 204 -12.21 2.94 13.26
CA VAL A 204 -12.66 4.28 13.66
C VAL A 204 -14.14 4.27 14.06
N TYR A 205 -15.01 3.55 13.33
CA TYR A 205 -16.43 3.44 13.68
C TYR A 205 -16.64 2.72 15.02
N ALA A 206 -15.85 1.69 15.33
CA ALA A 206 -15.86 1.06 16.64
C ALA A 206 -15.47 2.07 17.75
N ALA A 207 -14.41 2.85 17.54
CA ALA A 207 -13.97 3.89 18.48
C ALA A 207 -14.99 5.05 18.64
N GLU A 208 -15.82 5.30 17.62
CA GLU A 208 -16.95 6.23 17.70
C GLU A 208 -18.18 5.64 18.43
N GLY A 209 -18.15 4.37 18.81
CA GLY A 209 -19.27 3.68 19.45
C GLY A 209 -20.44 3.37 18.50
N LYS A 210 -20.18 3.30 17.18
CA LYS A 210 -21.22 2.91 16.21
C LYS A 210 -21.66 1.46 16.37
N PHE A 211 -20.74 0.62 16.82
CA PHE A 211 -20.95 -0.77 17.21
C PHE A 211 -19.84 -1.21 18.19
N PRO A 212 -20.06 -2.25 19.00
CA PRO A 212 -19.00 -2.85 19.81
C PRO A 212 -17.83 -3.35 18.95
N PRO A 213 -16.58 -3.17 19.36
CA PRO A 213 -15.42 -3.60 18.55
C PRO A 213 -15.45 -5.10 18.20
N GLU A 214 -16.02 -5.94 19.03
CA GLU A 214 -16.16 -7.39 18.81
C GLU A 214 -17.13 -7.73 17.67
N ASP A 215 -18.08 -6.85 17.35
CA ASP A 215 -19.02 -7.05 16.24
C ASP A 215 -18.35 -7.09 14.87
N VAL A 216 -17.08 -6.62 14.76
CA VAL A 216 -16.30 -6.74 13.54
C VAL A 216 -16.19 -8.19 13.06
N ALA A 217 -16.09 -9.16 13.97
CA ALA A 217 -16.09 -10.57 13.62
C ALA A 217 -17.39 -10.99 12.92
N GLN A 218 -18.54 -10.51 13.43
CA GLN A 218 -19.84 -10.80 12.83
C GLN A 218 -20.04 -10.05 11.50
N ILE A 219 -19.53 -8.82 11.38
CA ILE A 219 -19.52 -8.05 10.12
C ILE A 219 -18.77 -8.82 9.03
N LEU A 220 -17.60 -9.41 9.34
CA LEU A 220 -16.86 -10.24 8.39
C LEU A 220 -17.63 -11.49 7.99
N LEU A 221 -18.23 -12.20 8.97
CA LEU A 221 -19.01 -13.41 8.70
C LEU A 221 -20.23 -13.15 7.80
N ASN A 222 -20.89 -12.03 7.99
CA ASN A 222 -22.06 -11.66 7.19
C ASN A 222 -21.70 -11.20 5.78
N GLY A 223 -20.47 -10.74 5.55
CA GLY A 223 -20.03 -10.24 4.25
C GLY A 223 -20.69 -8.93 3.80
N ASP A 224 -21.45 -8.26 4.66
CA ASP A 224 -22.19 -7.03 4.34
C ASP A 224 -21.29 -5.80 4.44
N ARG A 225 -21.01 -5.19 3.29
CA ARG A 225 -20.21 -3.95 3.19
C ARG A 225 -20.85 -2.77 3.92
N THR A 226 -22.18 -2.73 4.02
CA THR A 226 -22.91 -1.61 4.64
C THR A 226 -22.81 -1.60 6.15
N ALA A 227 -22.55 -2.75 6.76
CA ALA A 227 -22.33 -2.89 8.21
C ALA A 227 -20.92 -2.47 8.64
N ALA A 228 -19.95 -2.46 7.72
CA ALA A 228 -18.57 -2.04 8.01
C ALA A 228 -18.41 -0.51 7.94
N GLY A 229 -17.28 -0.02 8.45
CA GLY A 229 -16.92 1.40 8.39
C GLY A 229 -16.64 1.89 6.97
N PRO A 230 -16.54 3.22 6.76
CA PRO A 230 -16.33 3.81 5.45
C PRO A 230 -14.94 3.50 4.89
N THR A 231 -14.79 3.66 3.57
CA THR A 231 -13.47 3.73 2.96
C THR A 231 -12.86 5.11 3.25
N VAL A 232 -11.88 5.16 4.14
CA VAL A 232 -11.25 6.41 4.60
C VAL A 232 -10.35 7.03 3.52
N PRO A 233 -9.98 8.33 3.61
CA PRO A 233 -9.21 9.04 2.60
C PRO A 233 -7.90 8.34 2.23
N PRO A 234 -7.46 8.38 0.96
CA PRO A 234 -6.28 7.67 0.50
C PRO A 234 -4.97 8.26 1.04
N GLY A 235 -4.91 9.57 1.28
CA GLY A 235 -3.68 10.26 1.70
C GLY A 235 -3.12 9.87 3.06
N GLY A 236 -3.86 9.08 3.86
CA GLY A 236 -3.33 8.46 5.07
C GLY A 236 -2.66 7.11 4.84
N LEU A 237 -2.80 6.50 3.65
CA LEU A 237 -2.34 5.12 3.40
C LEU A 237 -0.95 5.08 2.76
N TYR A 238 -0.09 4.26 3.35
CA TYR A 238 1.28 4.00 2.87
C TYR A 238 1.53 2.51 2.75
N MET A 239 2.08 2.06 1.62
CA MET A 239 2.73 0.76 1.58
C MET A 239 4.08 0.88 2.31
N THR A 240 4.33 0.05 3.34
CA THR A 240 5.46 0.23 4.26
C THR A 240 6.45 -0.91 4.25
N LYS A 241 6.01 -2.15 3.93
CA LYS A 241 6.89 -3.30 3.91
C LYS A 241 6.40 -4.38 2.95
N LEU A 242 7.34 -5.08 2.32
CA LEU A 242 7.08 -6.17 1.37
C LEU A 242 7.95 -7.36 1.72
N TRP A 243 7.40 -8.57 1.59
CA TRP A 243 8.14 -9.83 1.74
C TRP A 243 8.11 -10.59 0.43
N TYR A 244 9.26 -11.05 0.02
CA TYR A 244 9.48 -11.83 -1.19
C TYR A 244 10.01 -13.21 -0.84
N ASP A 245 9.54 -14.22 -1.57
CA ASP A 245 10.10 -15.56 -1.56
C ASP A 245 10.90 -15.73 -2.86
N ASP A 246 12.20 -15.98 -2.75
CA ASP A 246 13.10 -16.23 -3.88
C ASP A 246 13.35 -17.74 -4.11
N GLY A 247 12.57 -18.61 -3.45
CA GLY A 247 12.73 -20.06 -3.46
C GLY A 247 13.81 -20.62 -2.54
N LYS A 248 14.57 -19.74 -1.85
CA LYS A 248 15.60 -20.11 -0.86
C LYS A 248 15.24 -19.60 0.52
N ALA A 249 14.74 -18.37 0.62
CA ALA A 249 14.34 -17.74 1.87
C ALA A 249 13.30 -16.66 1.61
N VAL A 250 12.47 -16.39 2.62
CA VAL A 250 11.60 -15.20 2.63
C VAL A 250 12.41 -14.02 3.17
N PHE A 251 12.62 -13.00 2.35
CA PHE A 251 13.27 -11.75 2.74
C PHE A 251 12.29 -10.58 2.70
N HIS A 252 12.62 -9.47 3.32
CA HIS A 252 11.76 -8.28 3.31
C HIS A 252 12.50 -7.04 2.83
N VAL A 253 11.72 -6.10 2.33
CA VAL A 253 12.14 -4.75 1.94
C VAL A 253 11.27 -3.76 2.71
N GLY A 254 11.91 -2.83 3.46
CA GLY A 254 11.23 -1.83 4.29
C GLY A 254 11.63 -1.84 5.73
#